data_1e8a1c416ae5adc5cce981ffbea586ef
#
_entry.id   1e8a1c416ae5adc5cce981ffbea586ef
#
_cell.length_a   1.000
_cell.length_b   1.000
_cell.length_c   1.000
_cell.angle_alpha   90.00
_cell.angle_beta   90.00
_cell.angle_gamma   90.00
#
_symmetry.space_group_name_H-M   'P 1'
#
loop_
_entity.id
_entity.type
_entity.pdbx_description
1 polymer ?
#
loop_
_entity_poly.entity_id
_entity_poly.type
_entity_poly.pdbx_seq_one_letter_code
_entity_poly.pdbx_strand_id
1 'polypeptide(L)'
;MLVVYMNKNIVLKDKFNFWVIPRLVLFLILPNIFTTPLRIFVEGYIYGKTGAPAFVTPGFLIYGFCAELIFGVGYMLFGYLLPVKNTVLRAFSYMTLILVSSYLPNIFAMAGGDGELIASSFSLGIVVVDIVSYLLKGLILGLLFKNYDVEKSFSVLPVNTKKFIVLSLINGLLFAALNYLTDIAAGALDRSWRLCSILQVSEAAESRFYIVFIIFMFVAGFLLTLWNRYCLSEIASATEALFYAIKLSSVVWLPNVLIMAFFGASFIKTFVYGAFYVLMFIACVLAYRKADSLIK
;
A
#
# COMPACT_ATOMS: atom_id res chain seq x y z
N MET A 1 -21.10 -12.12 19.56
CA MET A 1 -20.72 -11.98 18.14
C MET A 1 -19.23 -11.74 17.94
N LEU A 2 -18.53 -10.95 18.78
CA LEU A 2 -17.06 -10.79 18.77
C LEU A 2 -16.30 -12.09 19.13
N VAL A 3 -16.90 -12.97 19.92
CA VAL A 3 -16.29 -14.20 20.44
C VAL A 3 -16.14 -15.31 19.38
N VAL A 4 -16.99 -15.36 18.37
CA VAL A 4 -16.92 -16.39 17.30
C VAL A 4 -15.82 -16.06 16.28
N TYR A 5 -15.53 -14.77 16.05
CA TYR A 5 -14.38 -14.33 15.25
C TYR A 5 -13.04 -14.65 15.92
N MET A 6 -13.02 -14.74 17.23
CA MET A 6 -11.80 -15.04 17.99
C MET A 6 -11.40 -16.51 17.94
N ASN A 7 -12.29 -17.46 17.62
CA ASN A 7 -11.93 -18.88 17.66
C ASN A 7 -11.06 -19.36 16.48
N LYS A 8 -11.10 -18.69 15.32
CA LYS A 8 -10.08 -18.88 14.26
C LYS A 8 -8.85 -17.99 14.46
N ASN A 9 -8.96 -16.94 15.28
CA ASN A 9 -7.89 -16.01 15.67
C ASN A 9 -7.22 -16.33 17.01
N ILE A 10 -7.50 -17.48 17.62
CA ILE A 10 -6.85 -17.92 18.87
C ILE A 10 -5.33 -17.97 18.73
N VAL A 11 -4.84 -18.20 17.51
CA VAL A 11 -3.42 -18.13 17.18
C VAL A 11 -2.80 -16.74 17.42
N LEU A 12 -3.58 -15.66 17.31
CA LEU A 12 -3.09 -14.29 17.58
C LEU A 12 -3.02 -13.99 19.09
N LYS A 13 -3.91 -14.53 19.90
CA LYS A 13 -3.99 -14.23 21.32
C LYS A 13 -2.80 -14.79 22.11
N ASP A 14 -2.31 -15.97 21.76
CA ASP A 14 -1.13 -16.58 22.39
C ASP A 14 0.21 -16.04 21.87
N LYS A 15 0.21 -15.31 20.76
CA LYS A 15 1.41 -14.79 20.09
C LYS A 15 1.64 -13.29 20.24
N PHE A 16 0.70 -12.53 20.82
CA PHE A 16 0.92 -11.12 21.18
C PHE A 16 1.73 -11.05 22.48
N ASN A 17 2.95 -11.55 22.39
CA ASN A 17 3.89 -11.52 23.50
C ASN A 17 4.46 -10.08 23.62
N PHE A 18 4.76 -9.65 24.83
CA PHE A 18 5.44 -8.37 25.15
C PHE A 18 6.63 -8.06 24.23
N TRP A 19 7.32 -9.09 23.73
CA TRP A 19 8.42 -8.96 22.76
C TRP A 19 8.03 -8.45 21.36
N VAL A 20 6.76 -8.35 21.03
CA VAL A 20 6.29 -7.76 19.77
C VAL A 20 6.57 -6.26 19.74
N ILE A 21 6.36 -5.57 20.87
CA ILE A 21 6.56 -4.12 20.96
C ILE A 21 8.01 -3.70 20.66
N PRO A 22 9.03 -4.27 21.35
CA PRO A 22 10.42 -3.97 21.03
C PRO A 22 10.80 -4.27 19.57
N ARG A 23 10.26 -5.35 18.99
CA ARG A 23 10.51 -5.69 17.58
C ARG A 23 9.89 -4.68 16.62
N LEU A 24 8.68 -4.20 16.88
CA LEU A 24 8.07 -3.13 16.12
C LEU A 24 8.89 -1.84 16.24
N VAL A 25 9.33 -1.47 17.45
CA VAL A 25 10.19 -0.30 17.65
C VAL A 25 11.50 -0.44 16.87
N LEU A 26 12.14 -1.60 16.91
CA LEU A 26 13.34 -1.86 16.09
C LEU A 26 13.02 -1.77 14.59
N PHE A 27 11.86 -2.25 14.15
CA PHE A 27 11.43 -2.14 12.76
C PHE A 27 11.18 -0.69 12.33
N LEU A 28 10.76 0.20 13.23
CA LEU A 28 10.63 1.63 12.95
C LEU A 28 12.00 2.33 12.75
N ILE A 29 13.05 1.83 13.39
CA ILE A 29 14.35 2.49 13.45
C ILE A 29 15.33 1.91 12.41
N LEU A 30 15.48 0.59 12.39
CA LEU A 30 16.54 -0.07 11.60
C LEU A 30 16.48 0.23 10.09
N PRO A 31 15.32 0.18 9.40
CA PRO A 31 15.29 0.53 7.98
C PRO A 31 15.80 1.94 7.72
N ASN A 32 15.43 2.90 8.58
CA ASN A 32 15.81 4.31 8.41
C ASN A 32 17.30 4.55 8.60
N ILE A 33 17.98 3.80 9.47
CA ILE A 33 19.43 3.88 9.64
C ILE A 33 20.16 3.58 8.32
N PHE A 34 19.64 2.64 7.52
CA PHE A 34 20.27 2.25 6.25
C PHE A 34 19.79 3.09 5.08
N THR A 35 18.50 3.40 5.02
CA THR A 35 17.91 4.05 3.84
C THR A 35 18.09 5.55 3.84
N THR A 36 18.15 6.22 5.01
CA THR A 36 18.35 7.66 5.10
C THR A 36 19.71 8.10 4.54
N PRO A 37 20.84 7.50 4.93
CA PRO A 37 22.13 7.86 4.34
C PRO A 37 22.19 7.61 2.83
N LEU A 38 21.61 6.50 2.36
CA LEU A 38 21.54 6.19 0.93
C LEU A 38 20.75 7.25 0.17
N ARG A 39 19.64 7.69 0.71
CA ARG A 39 18.81 8.74 0.10
C ARG A 39 19.53 10.09 0.10
N ILE A 40 20.18 10.49 1.19
CA ILE A 40 21.00 11.70 1.26
C ILE A 40 22.10 11.65 0.20
N PHE A 41 22.78 10.52 0.06
CA PHE A 41 23.83 10.34 -0.94
C PHE A 41 23.28 10.51 -2.37
N VAL A 42 22.16 9.87 -2.70
CA VAL A 42 21.55 9.96 -4.03
C VAL A 42 21.08 11.39 -4.31
N GLU A 43 20.34 12.01 -3.39
CA GLU A 43 19.81 13.36 -3.60
C GLU A 43 20.91 14.43 -3.61
N GLY A 44 21.86 14.36 -2.68
CA GLY A 44 22.92 15.35 -2.55
C GLY A 44 24.01 15.16 -3.60
N TYR A 45 24.53 13.94 -3.75
CA TYR A 45 25.72 13.70 -4.57
C TYR A 45 25.39 13.46 -6.04
N ILE A 46 24.34 12.69 -6.33
CA ILE A 46 23.99 12.36 -7.73
C ILE A 46 23.20 13.49 -8.37
N TYR A 47 22.24 14.08 -7.64
CA TYR A 47 21.35 15.10 -8.18
C TYR A 47 21.77 16.55 -7.82
N GLY A 48 22.85 16.73 -7.04
CA GLY A 48 23.36 18.06 -6.69
C GLY A 48 22.39 18.93 -5.91
N LYS A 49 21.38 18.34 -5.25
CA LYS A 49 20.42 19.09 -4.46
C LYS A 49 21.10 19.68 -3.23
N THR A 50 21.17 21.01 -3.16
CA THR A 50 21.69 21.75 -2.00
C THR A 50 20.56 22.07 -1.04
N GLY A 51 20.72 21.71 0.22
CA GLY A 51 19.73 21.95 1.29
C GLY A 51 19.40 20.68 2.06
N ALA A 52 18.68 20.82 3.17
CA ALA A 52 18.16 19.65 3.89
C ALA A 52 17.13 18.95 3.00
N PRO A 53 17.31 17.65 2.71
CA PRO A 53 16.36 16.92 1.92
C PRO A 53 14.95 16.98 2.55
N ALA A 54 13.91 17.09 1.74
CA ALA A 54 12.54 17.23 2.21
C ALA A 54 12.12 16.13 3.22
N PHE A 55 12.68 14.92 3.07
CA PHE A 55 12.40 13.78 3.96
C PHE A 55 13.09 13.87 5.35
N VAL A 56 13.95 14.85 5.59
CA VAL A 56 14.54 15.11 6.92
C VAL A 56 13.66 16.07 7.73
N THR A 57 12.60 16.63 7.13
CA THR A 57 11.66 17.45 7.88
C THR A 57 10.96 16.63 8.97
N PRO A 58 10.70 17.19 10.16
CA PRO A 58 10.02 16.47 11.25
C PRO A 58 8.71 15.81 10.81
N GLY A 59 7.93 16.51 9.96
CA GLY A 59 6.70 15.97 9.39
C GLY A 59 6.93 14.69 8.60
N PHE A 60 7.89 14.68 7.69
CA PHE A 60 8.19 13.52 6.86
C PHE A 60 8.73 12.34 7.68
N LEU A 61 9.51 12.60 8.72
CA LEU A 61 9.96 11.57 9.66
C LEU A 61 8.77 10.93 10.39
N ILE A 62 7.83 11.74 10.89
CA ILE A 62 6.60 11.24 11.52
C ILE A 62 5.81 10.37 10.54
N TYR A 63 5.65 10.83 9.28
CA TYR A 63 5.02 10.03 8.24
C TYR A 63 5.73 8.67 8.04
N GLY A 64 7.05 8.67 7.92
CA GLY A 64 7.86 7.46 7.75
C GLY A 64 7.61 6.47 8.89
N PHE A 65 7.65 6.92 10.14
CA PHE A 65 7.36 6.09 11.31
C PHE A 65 5.93 5.54 11.29
N CYS A 66 4.94 6.37 10.95
CA CYS A 66 3.55 5.92 10.83
C CYS A 66 3.40 4.84 9.75
N ALA A 67 4.00 5.04 8.57
CA ALA A 67 3.95 4.09 7.47
C ALA A 67 4.61 2.75 7.86
N GLU A 68 5.77 2.80 8.51
CA GLU A 68 6.48 1.60 8.97
C GLU A 68 5.71 0.85 10.06
N LEU A 69 5.08 1.58 10.99
CA LEU A 69 4.19 0.97 11.98
C LEU A 69 3.03 0.23 11.30
N ILE A 70 2.40 0.88 10.32
CA ILE A 70 1.32 0.27 9.53
C ILE A 70 1.82 -0.99 8.82
N PHE A 71 3.00 -0.96 8.21
CA PHE A 71 3.57 -2.14 7.54
C PHE A 71 3.91 -3.26 8.53
N GLY A 72 4.48 -2.95 9.69
CA GLY A 72 4.78 -3.93 10.72
C GLY A 72 3.53 -4.61 11.28
N VAL A 73 2.52 -3.82 11.64
CA VAL A 73 1.20 -4.33 12.09
C VAL A 73 0.51 -5.10 10.96
N GLY A 74 0.57 -4.58 9.74
CA GLY A 74 0.01 -5.24 8.56
C GLY A 74 0.64 -6.61 8.30
N TYR A 75 1.94 -6.77 8.50
CA TYR A 75 2.59 -8.08 8.39
C TYR A 75 2.04 -9.07 9.42
N MET A 76 1.78 -8.64 10.65
CA MET A 76 1.16 -9.50 11.65
C MET A 76 -0.27 -9.91 11.29
N LEU A 77 -1.01 -9.04 10.56
CA LEU A 77 -2.38 -9.29 10.13
C LEU A 77 -2.49 -10.14 8.84
N PHE A 78 -1.54 -10.01 7.93
CA PHE A 78 -1.62 -10.61 6.58
C PHE A 78 -0.46 -11.54 6.25
N GLY A 79 0.70 -11.38 6.88
CA GLY A 79 1.90 -12.12 6.53
C GLY A 79 1.69 -13.63 6.57
N TYR A 80 0.92 -14.12 7.55
CA TYR A 80 0.62 -15.54 7.69
C TYR A 80 -0.28 -16.11 6.56
N LEU A 81 -0.98 -15.25 5.81
CA LEU A 81 -1.83 -15.66 4.69
C LEU A 81 -1.02 -15.89 3.41
N LEU A 82 0.21 -15.40 3.34
CA LEU A 82 1.05 -15.59 2.16
C LEU A 82 1.58 -17.02 2.08
N PRO A 83 1.54 -17.67 0.88
CA PRO A 83 1.90 -19.06 0.72
C PRO A 83 3.43 -19.28 0.67
N VAL A 84 4.14 -18.73 1.63
CA VAL A 84 5.60 -18.79 1.75
C VAL A 84 5.96 -19.38 3.12
N LYS A 85 6.60 -20.54 3.14
CA LYS A 85 6.96 -21.23 4.40
C LYS A 85 8.05 -20.51 5.20
N ASN A 86 9.09 -20.04 4.52
CA ASN A 86 10.20 -19.35 5.15
C ASN A 86 9.75 -17.96 5.62
N THR A 87 9.86 -17.66 6.91
CA THR A 87 9.37 -16.42 7.53
C THR A 87 10.06 -15.18 6.95
N VAL A 88 11.35 -15.24 6.66
CA VAL A 88 12.09 -14.12 6.06
C VAL A 88 11.61 -13.86 4.64
N LEU A 89 11.49 -14.90 3.82
CA LEU A 89 10.98 -14.79 2.46
C LEU A 89 9.51 -14.37 2.45
N ARG A 90 8.72 -14.76 3.46
CA ARG A 90 7.33 -14.34 3.62
C ARG A 90 7.23 -12.84 3.86
N ALA A 91 8.03 -12.29 4.77
CA ALA A 91 8.06 -10.86 5.03
C ALA A 91 8.61 -10.07 3.83
N PHE A 92 9.60 -10.61 3.16
CA PHE A 92 10.12 -10.05 1.91
C PHE A 92 9.03 -10.01 0.82
N SER A 93 8.30 -11.11 0.62
CA SER A 93 7.18 -11.17 -0.34
C SER A 93 6.05 -10.22 0.04
N TYR A 94 5.75 -10.07 1.34
CA TYR A 94 4.77 -9.12 1.85
C TYR A 94 5.12 -7.68 1.46
N MET A 95 6.34 -7.23 1.76
CA MET A 95 6.79 -5.88 1.42
C MET A 95 6.92 -5.68 -0.10
N THR A 96 7.32 -6.72 -0.85
CA THR A 96 7.33 -6.68 -2.31
C THR A 96 5.92 -6.50 -2.89
N LEU A 97 4.91 -7.19 -2.33
CA LEU A 97 3.51 -7.01 -2.75
C LEU A 97 3.02 -5.57 -2.48
N ILE A 98 3.35 -4.98 -1.34
CA ILE A 98 3.03 -3.57 -1.06
C ILE A 98 3.73 -2.67 -2.07
N LEU A 99 5.02 -2.88 -2.30
CA LEU A 99 5.82 -2.12 -3.27
C LEU A 99 5.15 -2.10 -4.65
N VAL A 100 4.83 -3.28 -5.20
CA VAL A 100 4.34 -3.38 -6.58
C VAL A 100 2.86 -3.04 -6.74
N SER A 101 2.02 -3.30 -5.72
CA SER A 101 0.57 -3.06 -5.81
C SER A 101 0.12 -1.68 -5.31
N SER A 102 1.00 -0.96 -4.62
CA SER A 102 0.66 0.33 -4.00
C SER A 102 1.70 1.40 -4.33
N TYR A 103 2.93 1.27 -3.83
CA TYR A 103 3.92 2.32 -3.95
C TYR A 103 4.29 2.65 -5.41
N LEU A 104 4.73 1.66 -6.19
CA LEU A 104 5.17 1.90 -7.57
C LEU A 104 4.06 2.47 -8.47
N PRO A 105 2.83 1.93 -8.48
CA PRO A 105 1.76 2.53 -9.26
C PRO A 105 1.47 3.99 -8.87
N ASN A 106 1.51 4.32 -7.58
CA ASN A 106 1.28 5.68 -7.13
C ASN A 106 2.38 6.64 -7.56
N ILE A 107 3.65 6.26 -7.37
CA ILE A 107 4.76 7.13 -7.75
C ILE A 107 4.81 7.32 -9.28
N PHE A 108 4.57 6.27 -10.07
CA PHE A 108 4.52 6.39 -11.52
C PHE A 108 3.28 7.13 -12.02
N ALA A 109 2.15 7.06 -11.32
CA ALA A 109 0.97 7.86 -11.65
C ALA A 109 1.27 9.37 -11.58
N MET A 110 2.17 9.80 -10.69
CA MET A 110 2.60 11.20 -10.57
C MET A 110 3.48 11.64 -11.75
N ALA A 111 4.15 10.73 -12.45
CA ALA A 111 5.05 11.06 -13.55
C ALA A 111 4.35 11.75 -14.76
N GLY A 112 3.02 11.68 -14.82
CA GLY A 112 2.22 12.42 -15.81
C GLY A 112 2.11 13.92 -15.57
N GLY A 113 2.36 14.38 -14.33
CA GLY A 113 2.26 15.78 -13.93
C GLY A 113 3.57 16.55 -14.11
N ASP A 114 3.47 17.87 -14.03
CA ASP A 114 4.59 18.82 -14.13
C ASP A 114 4.70 19.73 -12.88
N GLY A 115 3.92 19.46 -11.83
CA GLY A 115 3.95 20.23 -10.60
C GLY A 115 5.33 20.20 -9.91
N GLU A 116 5.72 21.30 -9.26
CA GLU A 116 7.00 21.40 -8.55
C GLU A 116 7.18 20.30 -7.50
N LEU A 117 6.12 19.92 -6.80
CA LEU A 117 6.13 18.83 -5.84
C LEU A 117 6.45 17.48 -6.50
N ILE A 118 5.93 17.26 -7.71
CA ILE A 118 6.20 16.06 -8.50
C ILE A 118 7.65 16.09 -8.98
N ALA A 119 8.07 17.19 -9.60
CA ALA A 119 9.43 17.35 -10.13
C ALA A 119 10.49 17.22 -9.04
N SER A 120 10.23 17.72 -7.83
CA SER A 120 11.13 17.60 -6.69
C SER A 120 11.18 16.21 -6.07
N SER A 121 10.09 15.45 -6.15
CA SER A 121 9.95 14.15 -5.47
C SER A 121 10.19 12.95 -6.39
N PHE A 122 10.04 13.15 -7.72
CA PHE A 122 10.18 12.09 -8.70
C PHE A 122 11.51 12.19 -9.45
N SER A 123 12.44 11.33 -9.07
CA SER A 123 13.64 11.05 -9.86
C SER A 123 13.87 9.55 -9.90
N LEU A 124 14.43 9.04 -11.00
CA LEU A 124 14.71 7.61 -11.13
C LEU A 124 15.57 7.08 -9.99
N GLY A 125 16.53 7.87 -9.52
CA GLY A 125 17.38 7.49 -8.40
C GLY A 125 16.61 7.37 -7.09
N ILE A 126 15.68 8.28 -6.80
CA ILE A 126 14.82 8.20 -5.61
C ILE A 126 13.95 6.94 -5.68
N VAL A 127 13.34 6.67 -6.84
CA VAL A 127 12.54 5.44 -7.03
C VAL A 127 13.37 4.18 -6.77
N VAL A 128 14.61 4.13 -7.25
CA VAL A 128 15.52 2.99 -6.99
C VAL A 128 15.84 2.87 -5.49
N VAL A 129 16.13 3.99 -4.81
CA VAL A 129 16.37 3.98 -3.35
C VAL A 129 15.14 3.47 -2.60
N ASP A 130 13.95 3.91 -2.99
CA ASP A 130 12.71 3.48 -2.35
C ASP A 130 12.44 1.99 -2.61
N ILE A 131 12.69 1.46 -3.81
CA ILE A 131 12.62 0.03 -4.09
C ILE A 131 13.56 -0.74 -3.14
N VAL A 132 14.83 -0.32 -3.05
CA VAL A 132 15.81 -0.94 -2.14
C VAL A 132 15.34 -0.85 -0.69
N SER A 133 14.75 0.29 -0.29
CA SER A 133 14.18 0.50 1.04
C SER A 133 13.07 -0.50 1.36
N TYR A 134 12.10 -0.69 0.44
CA TYR A 134 11.02 -1.66 0.64
C TYR A 134 11.53 -3.11 0.75
N LEU A 135 12.50 -3.49 -0.08
CA LEU A 135 13.10 -4.81 -0.03
C LEU A 135 13.88 -5.03 1.29
N LEU A 136 14.63 -4.02 1.71
CA LEU A 136 15.35 -4.05 3.00
C LEU A 136 14.39 -4.11 4.19
N LYS A 137 13.28 -3.35 4.17
CA LYS A 137 12.20 -3.44 5.17
C LYS A 137 11.65 -4.86 5.26
N GLY A 138 11.45 -5.53 4.13
CA GLY A 138 11.01 -6.93 4.08
C GLY A 138 12.00 -7.87 4.76
N LEU A 139 13.30 -7.71 4.51
CA LEU A 139 14.34 -8.52 5.15
C LEU A 139 14.41 -8.27 6.66
N ILE A 140 14.44 -7.01 7.09
CA ILE A 140 14.51 -6.63 8.51
C ILE A 140 13.27 -7.16 9.25
N LEU A 141 12.06 -6.97 8.68
CA LEU A 141 10.82 -7.48 9.23
C LEU A 141 10.85 -9.00 9.41
N GLY A 142 11.33 -9.70 8.39
CA GLY A 142 11.48 -11.17 8.43
C GLY A 142 12.46 -11.65 9.49
N LEU A 143 13.57 -10.95 9.68
CA LEU A 143 14.56 -11.29 10.71
C LEU A 143 14.03 -11.02 12.13
N LEU A 144 13.36 -9.88 12.33
CA LEU A 144 12.78 -9.50 13.63
C LEU A 144 11.64 -10.44 14.05
N PHE A 145 10.85 -10.92 13.09
CA PHE A 145 9.71 -11.78 13.33
C PHE A 145 9.95 -13.25 12.95
N LYS A 146 11.21 -13.67 12.84
CA LYS A 146 11.60 -15.04 12.42
C LYS A 146 10.92 -16.14 13.24
N ASN A 147 10.74 -15.93 14.54
CA ASN A 147 10.12 -16.90 15.46
C ASN A 147 8.59 -16.73 15.54
N TYR A 148 8.01 -15.85 14.72
CA TYR A 148 6.58 -15.64 14.63
C TYR A 148 6.00 -16.66 13.65
N ASP A 149 6.12 -17.94 14.01
CA ASP A 149 5.72 -19.04 13.13
C ASP A 149 4.23 -19.34 13.31
N VAL A 150 3.54 -19.31 12.19
CA VAL A 150 2.16 -19.80 12.10
C VAL A 150 2.24 -21.11 11.34
N GLU A 151 2.08 -22.22 12.04
CA GLU A 151 1.87 -23.53 11.43
C GLU A 151 0.55 -23.50 10.64
N LYS A 152 0.60 -23.08 9.42
CA LYS A 152 -0.48 -23.32 8.46
C LYS A 152 0.05 -24.21 7.35
N SER A 153 -0.66 -25.31 7.12
CA SER A 153 -0.51 -26.08 5.89
C SER A 153 -1.02 -25.24 4.73
N PHE A 154 -0.11 -24.61 3.99
CA PHE A 154 -0.46 -23.87 2.79
C PHE A 154 -0.87 -24.85 1.70
N SER A 155 -2.16 -24.99 1.45
CA SER A 155 -2.63 -25.53 0.19
C SER A 155 -2.44 -24.44 -0.88
N VAL A 156 -1.42 -24.59 -1.69
CA VAL A 156 -1.29 -23.77 -2.92
C VAL A 156 -2.46 -24.21 -3.82
N LEU A 157 -3.55 -23.45 -3.82
CA LEU A 157 -4.65 -23.71 -4.73
C LEU A 157 -4.13 -23.63 -6.18
N PRO A 158 -4.42 -24.64 -7.03
CA PRO A 158 -4.00 -24.61 -8.42
C PRO A 158 -4.52 -23.35 -9.10
N VAL A 159 -3.62 -22.68 -9.83
CA VAL A 159 -3.96 -21.41 -10.50
C VAL A 159 -4.65 -21.72 -11.81
N ASN A 160 -5.96 -21.47 -11.88
CA ASN A 160 -6.60 -21.29 -13.20
C ASN A 160 -6.13 -19.90 -13.74
N THR A 161 -5.08 -19.92 -14.57
CA THR A 161 -4.45 -18.70 -15.09
C THR A 161 -5.43 -17.81 -15.85
N LYS A 162 -6.36 -18.40 -16.64
CA LYS A 162 -7.37 -17.64 -17.37
C LYS A 162 -8.31 -16.90 -16.42
N LYS A 163 -8.83 -17.61 -15.42
CA LYS A 163 -9.69 -17.02 -14.38
C LYS A 163 -8.97 -15.90 -13.65
N PHE A 164 -7.71 -16.11 -13.25
CA PHE A 164 -6.92 -15.11 -12.57
C PHE A 164 -6.73 -13.84 -13.41
N ILE A 165 -6.39 -13.98 -14.69
CA ILE A 165 -6.25 -12.83 -15.61
C ILE A 165 -7.55 -12.05 -15.74
N VAL A 166 -8.68 -12.74 -15.95
CA VAL A 166 -9.98 -12.08 -16.07
C VAL A 166 -10.34 -11.32 -14.79
N LEU A 167 -10.17 -11.93 -13.62
CA LEU A 167 -10.41 -11.26 -12.34
C LEU A 167 -9.48 -10.06 -12.13
N SER A 168 -8.22 -10.16 -12.54
CA SER A 168 -7.27 -9.05 -12.46
C SER A 168 -7.65 -7.89 -13.39
N LEU A 169 -8.12 -8.18 -14.60
CA LEU A 169 -8.61 -7.16 -15.53
C LEU A 169 -9.85 -6.45 -14.97
N ILE A 170 -10.81 -7.20 -14.45
CA ILE A 170 -12.03 -6.63 -13.82
C ILE A 170 -11.64 -5.73 -12.65
N ASN A 171 -10.78 -6.22 -11.76
CA ASN A 171 -10.36 -5.47 -10.58
C ASN A 171 -9.53 -4.23 -10.95
N GLY A 172 -8.68 -4.33 -11.97
CA GLY A 172 -7.90 -3.21 -12.49
C GLY A 172 -8.79 -2.11 -13.06
N LEU A 173 -9.73 -2.47 -13.91
CA LEU A 173 -10.70 -1.52 -14.49
C LEU A 173 -11.56 -0.85 -13.40
N LEU A 174 -12.08 -1.63 -12.46
CA LEU A 174 -12.90 -1.11 -11.38
C LEU A 174 -12.10 -0.17 -10.48
N PHE A 175 -10.88 -0.56 -10.10
CA PHE A 175 -10.02 0.25 -9.25
C PHE A 175 -9.65 1.59 -9.92
N ALA A 176 -9.29 1.58 -11.20
CA ALA A 176 -8.99 2.79 -11.95
C ALA A 176 -10.21 3.71 -12.08
N ALA A 177 -11.38 3.15 -12.44
CA ALA A 177 -12.61 3.91 -12.56
C ALA A 177 -13.02 4.54 -11.22
N LEU A 178 -12.98 3.79 -10.12
CA LEU A 178 -13.32 4.30 -8.80
C LEU A 178 -12.32 5.36 -8.30
N ASN A 179 -11.03 5.23 -8.60
CA ASN A 179 -10.05 6.28 -8.28
C ASN A 179 -10.38 7.58 -9.01
N TYR A 180 -10.67 7.51 -10.31
CA TYR A 180 -11.04 8.68 -11.10
C TYR A 180 -12.34 9.31 -10.61
N LEU A 181 -13.37 8.50 -10.32
CA LEU A 181 -14.64 8.96 -9.77
C LEU A 181 -14.47 9.59 -8.37
N THR A 182 -13.59 9.05 -7.55
CA THR A 182 -13.25 9.62 -6.24
C THR A 182 -12.66 11.03 -6.39
N ASP A 183 -11.76 11.22 -7.35
CA ASP A 183 -11.16 12.52 -7.61
C ASP A 183 -12.20 13.54 -8.13
N ILE A 184 -13.09 13.12 -9.03
CA ILE A 184 -14.22 13.95 -9.49
C ILE A 184 -15.14 14.30 -8.32
N ALA A 185 -15.50 13.34 -7.46
CA ALA A 185 -16.36 13.58 -6.31
C ALA A 185 -15.72 14.54 -5.31
N ALA A 186 -14.42 14.39 -5.04
CA ALA A 186 -13.67 15.33 -4.22
C ALA A 186 -13.67 16.74 -4.82
N GLY A 187 -13.45 16.85 -6.13
CA GLY A 187 -13.49 18.12 -6.86
C GLY A 187 -14.87 18.78 -6.91
N ALA A 188 -15.95 17.98 -6.84
CA ALA A 188 -17.32 18.50 -6.74
C ALA A 188 -17.62 19.11 -5.37
N LEU A 189 -16.94 18.66 -4.32
CA LEU A 189 -17.02 19.30 -2.98
C LEU A 189 -16.25 20.62 -2.96
N ASP A 190 -15.03 20.61 -3.51
CA ASP A 190 -14.17 21.77 -3.67
C ASP A 190 -13.11 21.49 -4.75
N ARG A 191 -13.01 22.35 -5.76
CA ARG A 191 -12.05 22.19 -6.87
C ARG A 191 -10.61 22.02 -6.36
N SER A 192 -10.24 22.65 -5.26
CA SER A 192 -8.92 22.53 -4.62
C SER A 192 -8.65 21.15 -4.03
N TRP A 193 -9.65 20.26 -4.02
CA TRP A 193 -9.53 18.90 -3.50
C TRP A 193 -9.17 17.88 -4.60
N ARG A 194 -9.19 18.29 -5.87
CA ARG A 194 -8.72 17.41 -6.94
C ARG A 194 -7.23 17.10 -6.78
N LEU A 195 -6.82 15.90 -7.13
CA LEU A 195 -5.41 15.46 -7.06
C LEU A 195 -4.49 16.40 -7.86
N CYS A 196 -4.89 16.81 -9.07
CA CYS A 196 -4.12 17.75 -9.87
C CYS A 196 -3.88 19.08 -9.14
N SER A 197 -4.89 19.59 -8.40
CA SER A 197 -4.73 20.81 -7.60
C SER A 197 -3.84 20.61 -6.37
N ILE A 198 -3.98 19.47 -5.68
CA ILE A 198 -3.13 19.12 -4.52
C ILE A 198 -1.67 18.96 -4.95
N LEU A 199 -1.43 18.35 -6.10
CA LEU A 199 -0.09 18.10 -6.65
C LEU A 199 0.43 19.27 -7.50
N GLN A 200 -0.32 20.37 -7.60
CA GLN A 200 0.05 21.57 -8.34
C GLN A 200 0.34 21.31 -9.84
N VAL A 201 -0.41 20.39 -10.44
CA VAL A 201 -0.30 20.09 -11.88
C VAL A 201 -0.86 21.26 -12.68
N SER A 202 -0.14 21.72 -13.70
CA SER A 202 -0.61 22.79 -14.57
C SER A 202 -1.83 22.36 -15.41
N GLU A 203 -2.65 23.32 -15.83
CA GLU A 203 -3.80 23.04 -16.71
C GLU A 203 -3.36 22.38 -18.03
N ALA A 204 -2.19 22.75 -18.54
CA ALA A 204 -1.63 22.16 -19.76
C ALA A 204 -1.25 20.67 -19.60
N ALA A 205 -0.89 20.24 -18.38
CA ALA A 205 -0.49 18.87 -18.08
C ALA A 205 -1.64 18.02 -17.51
N GLU A 206 -2.78 18.63 -17.16
CA GLU A 206 -3.88 17.94 -16.47
C GLU A 206 -4.36 16.68 -17.23
N SER A 207 -4.60 16.78 -18.52
CA SER A 207 -5.05 15.63 -19.33
C SER A 207 -4.02 14.51 -19.36
N ARG A 208 -2.73 14.84 -19.52
CA ARG A 208 -1.63 13.87 -19.49
C ARG A 208 -1.54 13.21 -18.12
N PHE A 209 -1.65 13.99 -17.05
CA PHE A 209 -1.65 13.49 -15.68
C PHE A 209 -2.75 12.44 -15.47
N TYR A 210 -4.00 12.73 -15.85
CA TYR A 210 -5.09 11.77 -15.67
C TYR A 210 -4.96 10.52 -16.53
N ILE A 211 -4.45 10.63 -17.75
CA ILE A 211 -4.19 9.43 -18.57
C ILE A 211 -3.19 8.51 -17.86
N VAL A 212 -2.06 9.06 -17.42
CA VAL A 212 -1.02 8.30 -16.73
C VAL A 212 -1.54 7.77 -15.40
N PHE A 213 -2.26 8.59 -14.63
CA PHE A 213 -2.88 8.20 -13.37
C PHE A 213 -3.82 7.00 -13.54
N ILE A 214 -4.75 7.04 -14.51
CA ILE A 214 -5.70 5.95 -14.78
C ILE A 214 -4.96 4.66 -15.14
N ILE A 215 -3.92 4.74 -16.00
CA ILE A 215 -3.12 3.58 -16.39
C ILE A 215 -2.47 2.93 -15.15
N PHE A 216 -1.83 3.71 -14.29
CA PHE A 216 -1.15 3.14 -13.12
C PHE A 216 -2.12 2.71 -12.02
N MET A 217 -3.29 3.36 -11.89
CA MET A 217 -4.35 2.86 -11.02
C MET A 217 -4.94 1.54 -11.52
N PHE A 218 -5.05 1.36 -12.84
CA PHE A 218 -5.39 0.06 -13.41
C PHE A 218 -4.34 -1.01 -13.05
N VAL A 219 -3.05 -0.70 -13.18
CA VAL A 219 -1.96 -1.61 -12.79
C VAL A 219 -2.02 -1.94 -11.29
N ALA A 220 -2.28 -0.95 -10.43
CA ALA A 220 -2.46 -1.16 -9.00
C ALA A 220 -3.61 -2.14 -8.71
N GLY A 221 -4.78 -1.90 -9.28
CA GLY A 221 -5.96 -2.76 -9.11
C GLY A 221 -5.73 -4.17 -9.65
N PHE A 222 -5.05 -4.30 -10.79
CA PHE A 222 -4.63 -5.58 -11.34
C PHE A 222 -3.76 -6.37 -10.35
N LEU A 223 -2.76 -5.73 -9.75
CA LEU A 223 -1.84 -6.35 -8.80
C LEU A 223 -2.47 -6.58 -7.41
N LEU A 224 -3.44 -5.74 -6.99
CA LEU A 224 -4.22 -5.98 -5.77
C LEU A 224 -5.01 -7.29 -5.82
N THR A 225 -5.26 -7.86 -7.01
CA THR A 225 -5.87 -9.17 -7.18
C THR A 225 -5.02 -10.29 -6.55
N LEU A 226 -3.70 -10.12 -6.46
CA LEU A 226 -2.83 -11.07 -5.76
C LEU A 226 -3.19 -11.16 -4.26
N TRP A 227 -3.43 -10.01 -3.63
CA TRP A 227 -3.89 -9.96 -2.24
C TRP A 227 -5.23 -10.67 -2.06
N ASN A 228 -6.18 -10.37 -2.94
CA ASN A 228 -7.50 -11.00 -2.90
C ASN A 228 -7.39 -12.52 -3.07
N ARG A 229 -6.54 -12.97 -3.99
CA ARG A 229 -6.33 -14.40 -4.23
C ARG A 229 -5.77 -15.13 -3.01
N TYR A 230 -4.75 -14.57 -2.37
CA TYR A 230 -4.10 -15.23 -1.23
C TYR A 230 -4.91 -15.12 0.07
N CYS A 231 -5.61 -14.00 0.25
CA CYS A 231 -6.25 -13.70 1.51
C CYS A 231 -7.76 -13.99 1.53
N LEU A 232 -8.46 -13.86 0.38
CA LEU A 232 -9.89 -14.10 0.30
C LEU A 232 -10.27 -15.57 0.17
N SER A 233 -9.37 -16.44 -0.28
CA SER A 233 -9.64 -17.87 -0.43
C SER A 233 -10.08 -18.55 0.87
N GLU A 234 -9.76 -17.96 2.02
CA GLU A 234 -10.14 -18.45 3.34
C GLU A 234 -11.36 -17.73 3.95
N ILE A 235 -11.92 -16.73 3.25
CA ILE A 235 -13.00 -15.89 3.74
C ILE A 235 -14.35 -16.45 3.29
N ALA A 236 -15.14 -16.94 4.26
CA ALA A 236 -16.42 -17.62 3.98
C ALA A 236 -17.60 -16.65 3.80
N SER A 237 -17.64 -15.53 4.54
CA SER A 237 -18.80 -14.63 4.61
C SER A 237 -18.55 -13.25 3.96
N ALA A 238 -19.64 -12.56 3.59
CA ALA A 238 -19.57 -11.18 3.09
C ALA A 238 -19.06 -10.21 4.16
N THR A 239 -19.40 -10.44 5.42
CA THR A 239 -18.95 -9.63 6.55
C THR A 239 -17.43 -9.76 6.76
N GLU A 240 -16.89 -10.97 6.62
CA GLU A 240 -15.44 -11.20 6.66
C GLU A 240 -14.72 -10.49 5.51
N ALA A 241 -15.31 -10.52 4.30
CA ALA A 241 -14.79 -9.81 3.14
C ALA A 241 -14.77 -8.30 3.36
N LEU A 242 -15.78 -7.73 4.00
CA LEU A 242 -15.83 -6.33 4.37
C LEU A 242 -14.68 -5.95 5.32
N PHE A 243 -14.51 -6.70 6.42
CA PHE A 243 -13.41 -6.47 7.36
C PHE A 243 -12.03 -6.67 6.72
N TYR A 244 -11.91 -7.63 5.82
CA TYR A 244 -10.69 -7.82 5.04
C TYR A 244 -10.40 -6.58 4.18
N ALA A 245 -11.39 -6.05 3.46
CA ALA A 245 -11.23 -4.86 2.62
C ALA A 245 -10.78 -3.64 3.43
N ILE A 246 -11.38 -3.40 4.60
CA ILE A 246 -10.98 -2.31 5.51
C ILE A 246 -9.53 -2.49 5.97
N LYS A 247 -9.15 -3.69 6.41
CA LYS A 247 -7.77 -3.97 6.82
C LYS A 247 -6.79 -3.81 5.66
N LEU A 248 -7.14 -4.32 4.47
CA LEU A 248 -6.29 -4.23 3.28
C LEU A 248 -6.08 -2.77 2.87
N SER A 249 -7.14 -1.95 2.82
CA SER A 249 -7.02 -0.53 2.51
C SER A 249 -6.14 0.20 3.53
N SER A 250 -6.28 -0.12 4.82
CA SER A 250 -5.50 0.49 5.89
C SER A 250 -4.00 0.14 5.81
N VAL A 251 -3.66 -1.06 5.37
CA VAL A 251 -2.25 -1.50 5.30
C VAL A 251 -1.60 -1.12 3.98
N VAL A 252 -2.31 -1.33 2.88
CA VAL A 252 -1.72 -1.18 1.53
C VAL A 252 -1.83 0.25 1.02
N TRP A 253 -2.90 0.97 1.36
CA TRP A 253 -3.21 2.26 0.73
C TRP A 253 -3.16 3.46 1.67
N LEU A 254 -3.47 3.31 2.95
CA LEU A 254 -3.44 4.41 3.91
C LEU A 254 -2.11 5.18 3.95
N PRO A 255 -0.91 4.56 3.84
CA PRO A 255 0.34 5.30 3.73
C PRO A 255 0.35 6.31 2.57
N ASN A 256 -0.22 5.93 1.40
CA ASN A 256 -0.31 6.84 0.25
C ASN A 256 -1.27 8.01 0.49
N VAL A 257 -2.33 7.79 1.27
CA VAL A 257 -3.26 8.86 1.66
C VAL A 257 -2.62 9.80 2.68
N LEU A 258 -1.92 9.25 3.67
CA LEU A 258 -1.25 10.06 4.69
C LEU A 258 -0.21 11.00 4.08
N ILE A 259 0.49 10.59 3.03
CA ILE A 259 1.48 11.44 2.37
C ILE A 259 0.86 12.71 1.77
N MET A 260 -0.43 12.71 1.43
CA MET A 260 -1.12 13.90 0.90
C MET A 260 -1.06 15.08 1.87
N ALA A 261 -1.07 14.80 3.19
CA ALA A 261 -0.92 15.85 4.20
C ALA A 261 0.44 16.55 4.09
N PHE A 262 1.48 15.86 3.64
CA PHE A 262 2.83 16.42 3.43
C PHE A 262 2.95 17.19 2.12
N PHE A 263 2.05 16.94 1.18
CA PHE A 263 1.88 17.77 -0.02
C PHE A 263 0.96 18.99 0.20
N GLY A 264 0.66 19.32 1.46
CA GLY A 264 -0.13 20.51 1.81
C GLY A 264 -1.64 20.28 1.82
N ALA A 265 -2.12 19.06 1.66
CA ALA A 265 -3.53 18.76 1.86
C ALA A 265 -3.91 18.96 3.34
N SER A 266 -5.06 19.59 3.59
CA SER A 266 -5.58 19.72 4.96
C SER A 266 -5.93 18.36 5.54
N PHE A 267 -5.96 18.26 6.87
CA PHE A 267 -6.37 17.03 7.57
C PHE A 267 -7.75 16.54 7.10
N ILE A 268 -8.70 17.46 6.87
CA ILE A 268 -10.04 17.10 6.38
C ILE A 268 -9.96 16.46 5.00
N LYS A 269 -9.18 17.03 4.06
CA LYS A 269 -8.98 16.48 2.73
C LYS A 269 -8.40 15.06 2.81
N THR A 270 -7.35 14.90 3.60
CA THR A 270 -6.69 13.60 3.82
C THR A 270 -7.66 12.57 4.39
N PHE A 271 -8.48 12.95 5.37
CA PHE A 271 -9.49 12.07 5.96
C PHE A 271 -10.57 11.67 4.96
N VAL A 272 -11.11 12.62 4.18
CA VAL A 272 -12.14 12.35 3.15
C VAL A 272 -11.60 11.40 2.08
N TYR A 273 -10.40 11.62 1.58
CA TYR A 273 -9.76 10.69 0.65
C TYR A 273 -9.56 9.31 1.28
N GLY A 274 -9.14 9.24 2.54
CA GLY A 274 -9.03 7.98 3.27
C GLY A 274 -10.35 7.21 3.32
N ALA A 275 -11.45 7.90 3.63
CA ALA A 275 -12.78 7.30 3.64
C ALA A 275 -13.21 6.80 2.25
N PHE A 276 -13.00 7.58 1.20
CA PHE A 276 -13.27 7.16 -0.18
C PHE A 276 -12.46 5.93 -0.57
N TYR A 277 -11.18 5.87 -0.21
CA TYR A 277 -10.36 4.71 -0.51
C TYR A 277 -10.82 3.45 0.23
N VAL A 278 -11.26 3.56 1.49
CA VAL A 278 -11.86 2.43 2.20
C VAL A 278 -13.09 1.92 1.46
N LEU A 279 -13.99 2.81 1.05
CA LEU A 279 -15.19 2.43 0.28
C LEU A 279 -14.84 1.78 -1.07
N MET A 280 -13.85 2.30 -1.76
CA MET A 280 -13.35 1.75 -3.00
C MET A 280 -12.78 0.34 -2.83
N PHE A 281 -11.98 0.10 -1.80
CA PHE A 281 -11.46 -1.24 -1.50
C PHE A 281 -12.57 -2.21 -1.16
N ILE A 282 -13.59 -1.78 -0.42
CA ILE A 282 -14.80 -2.58 -0.14
C ILE A 282 -15.48 -2.98 -1.47
N ALA A 283 -15.72 -2.02 -2.36
CA ALA A 283 -16.33 -2.27 -3.65
C ALA A 283 -15.51 -3.26 -4.50
N CYS A 284 -14.19 -3.06 -4.59
CA CYS A 284 -13.30 -3.94 -5.34
C CYS A 284 -13.26 -5.37 -4.78
N VAL A 285 -13.18 -5.54 -3.46
CA VAL A 285 -13.14 -6.85 -2.80
C VAL A 285 -14.46 -7.59 -2.98
N LEU A 286 -15.60 -6.91 -2.82
CA LEU A 286 -16.90 -7.52 -3.02
C LEU A 286 -17.16 -7.88 -4.49
N ALA A 287 -16.76 -7.01 -5.42
CA ALA A 287 -16.84 -7.28 -6.85
C ALA A 287 -15.95 -8.46 -7.26
N TYR A 288 -14.71 -8.52 -6.77
CA TYR A 288 -13.82 -9.66 -6.99
C TYR A 288 -14.45 -10.94 -6.51
N ARG A 289 -14.98 -10.98 -5.28
CA ARG A 289 -15.63 -12.16 -4.71
C ARG A 289 -16.83 -12.60 -5.55
N LYS A 290 -17.67 -11.66 -6.00
CA LYS A 290 -18.81 -11.96 -6.86
C LYS A 290 -18.37 -12.53 -8.21
N ALA A 291 -17.40 -11.89 -8.85
CA ALA A 291 -16.84 -12.34 -10.13
C ALA A 291 -16.18 -13.72 -10.01
N ASP A 292 -15.42 -13.97 -8.92
CA ASP A 292 -14.79 -15.27 -8.67
C ASP A 292 -15.82 -16.42 -8.54
N SER A 293 -16.99 -16.13 -8.00
CA SER A 293 -18.09 -17.10 -7.89
C SER A 293 -18.81 -17.37 -9.21
N LEU A 294 -18.75 -16.44 -10.18
CA LEU A 294 -19.46 -16.54 -11.47
C LEU A 294 -18.57 -17.15 -12.56
N ILE A 295 -17.28 -16.95 -12.50
CA ILE A 295 -16.32 -17.47 -13.48
C ILE A 295 -15.91 -18.89 -13.05
N LYS A 296 -16.39 -19.87 -13.79
CA LYS A 296 -16.06 -21.30 -13.56
C LYS A 296 -14.67 -21.67 -14.08
#